data_7145aa68c3bd908bd2267ba4c9e5e638
#
_entry.id   7145aa68c3bd908bd2267ba4c9e5e638
#
_cell.length_a   1.000
_cell.length_b   1.000
_cell.length_c   1.000
_cell.angle_alpha   90.00
_cell.angle_beta   90.00
_cell.angle_gamma   90.00
#
_symmetry.space_group_name_H-M   'P 1'
#
loop_
_entity.id
_entity.type
_entity.pdbx_description
1 polymer ?
#
loop_
_entity_poly.entity_id
_entity_poly.type
_entity_poly.pdbx_seq_one_letter_code
_entity_poly.pdbx_strand_id
1 'polypeptide(L)'
;MIAFGLVVAGTLIHAVKDLSRPEAWAYWKDLYFAHSMTSSLLSEADLGELGHRRSALVISGEIGAASASWFRERLDEAHLVPGDIVVMSSPGGDLEQAVIMGEVIRAHGLATAVGAVDGAGKIRPSHCASACVFVYAGGVTRFGVPGSQLGVHRFVSNAPDTDAVAETQRTTGQILSYMTKMGVSSSSFVEAMSATSDIRWLDVKDARAMNLITDPVRAQ
;
A
#
# COMPACT_ATOMS: atom_id res chain seq x y z
N MET A 1 0.78 0.10 50.35
CA MET A 1 0.25 1.25 49.59
C MET A 1 1.34 2.02 48.82
N ILE A 2 2.51 2.27 49.37
CA ILE A 2 3.62 3.01 48.71
C ILE A 2 4.11 2.32 47.44
N ALA A 3 4.32 1.01 47.49
CA ALA A 3 4.78 0.25 46.31
C ALA A 3 3.81 0.27 45.14
N PHE A 4 2.49 0.20 45.39
CA PHE A 4 1.46 0.32 44.37
C PHE A 4 1.44 1.71 43.72
N GLY A 5 1.59 2.76 44.53
CA GLY A 5 1.69 4.14 44.04
C GLY A 5 2.91 4.35 43.10
N LEU A 6 4.06 3.75 43.45
CA LEU A 6 5.26 3.84 42.63
C LEU A 6 5.12 3.08 41.28
N VAL A 7 4.46 1.90 41.29
CA VAL A 7 4.17 1.17 40.06
C VAL A 7 3.22 1.95 39.13
N VAL A 8 2.14 2.50 39.70
CA VAL A 8 1.18 3.32 38.93
C VAL A 8 1.86 4.57 38.37
N ALA A 9 2.65 5.28 39.18
CA ALA A 9 3.39 6.44 38.70
C ALA A 9 4.41 6.08 37.61
N GLY A 10 5.14 4.98 37.76
CA GLY A 10 6.07 4.48 36.75
C GLY A 10 5.38 4.14 35.43
N THR A 11 4.24 3.43 35.47
CA THR A 11 3.47 3.09 34.27
C THR A 11 2.89 4.34 33.58
N LEU A 12 2.41 5.31 34.34
CA LEU A 12 1.92 6.57 33.78
C LEU A 12 3.05 7.38 33.11
N ILE A 13 4.22 7.45 33.72
CA ILE A 13 5.38 8.15 33.12
C ILE A 13 5.81 7.46 31.81
N HIS A 14 5.87 6.12 31.79
CA HIS A 14 6.17 5.39 30.57
C HIS A 14 5.09 5.60 29.49
N ALA A 15 3.83 5.52 29.85
CA ALA A 15 2.73 5.74 28.92
C ALA A 15 2.77 7.17 28.32
N VAL A 16 2.98 8.20 29.16
CA VAL A 16 3.12 9.59 28.68
C VAL A 16 4.33 9.74 27.76
N LYS A 17 5.47 9.13 28.12
CA LYS A 17 6.69 9.19 27.29
C LYS A 17 6.48 8.50 25.94
N ASP A 18 5.81 7.36 25.89
CA ASP A 18 5.56 6.62 24.67
C ASP A 18 4.52 7.33 23.78
N LEU A 19 3.46 7.88 24.37
CA LEU A 19 2.44 8.66 23.65
C LEU A 19 2.97 10.02 23.17
N SER A 20 4.01 10.55 23.78
CA SER A 20 4.62 11.83 23.40
C SER A 20 5.61 11.72 22.25
N ARG A 21 5.89 10.51 21.76
CA ARG A 21 6.74 10.32 20.58
C ARG A 21 6.02 10.84 19.32
N PRO A 22 6.72 11.58 18.44
CA PRO A 22 6.10 12.12 17.22
C PRO A 22 5.45 11.04 16.35
N GLU A 23 6.08 9.85 16.28
CA GLU A 23 5.58 8.72 15.51
C GLU A 23 4.27 8.16 16.10
N ALA A 24 4.19 8.04 17.44
CA ALA A 24 2.97 7.62 18.12
C ALA A 24 1.83 8.61 17.89
N TRP A 25 2.13 9.91 17.94
CA TRP A 25 1.12 10.95 17.67
C TRP A 25 0.67 10.91 16.20
N ALA A 26 1.57 10.74 15.25
CA ALA A 26 1.23 10.59 13.83
C ALA A 26 0.31 9.38 13.61
N TYR A 27 0.61 8.24 14.25
CA TYR A 27 -0.22 7.03 14.20
C TYR A 27 -1.63 7.28 14.76
N TRP A 28 -1.75 7.85 15.97
CA TRP A 28 -3.04 8.11 16.61
C TRP A 28 -3.87 9.14 15.84
N LYS A 29 -3.22 10.17 15.31
CA LYS A 29 -3.86 11.16 14.47
C LYS A 29 -4.43 10.54 13.20
N ASP A 30 -3.65 9.73 12.51
CA ASP A 30 -4.07 9.06 11.28
C ASP A 30 -5.19 8.03 11.56
N LEU A 31 -5.13 7.32 12.69
CA LEU A 31 -6.10 6.29 13.03
C LEU A 31 -7.46 6.85 13.49
N TYR A 32 -7.50 7.95 14.25
CA TYR A 32 -8.72 8.39 14.93
C TYR A 32 -9.23 9.78 14.54
N PHE A 33 -8.38 10.65 14.02
CA PHE A 33 -8.75 12.06 13.83
C PHE A 33 -8.80 12.49 12.37
N ALA A 34 -7.87 12.04 11.55
CA ALA A 34 -7.75 12.48 10.17
C ALA A 34 -7.06 11.37 9.35
N HIS A 35 -7.85 10.41 8.88
CA HIS A 35 -7.32 9.36 8.02
C HIS A 35 -6.70 9.95 6.76
N SER A 36 -5.48 9.50 6.46
CA SER A 36 -4.75 9.87 5.24
C SER A 36 -5.33 9.20 3.99
N MET A 37 -6.11 8.15 4.19
CA MET A 37 -6.79 7.40 3.12
C MET A 37 -8.30 7.44 3.26
N THR A 38 -8.98 7.28 2.13
CA THR A 38 -10.44 7.13 2.02
C THR A 38 -10.77 5.82 1.33
N SER A 39 -11.98 5.31 1.58
CA SER A 39 -12.48 4.11 0.91
C SER A 39 -13.93 4.23 0.48
N SER A 40 -14.29 3.47 -0.55
CA SER A 40 -15.66 3.23 -0.97
C SER A 40 -15.81 1.79 -1.47
N LEU A 41 -17.01 1.22 -1.31
CA LEU A 41 -17.33 -0.13 -1.77
C LEU A 41 -18.14 -0.06 -3.06
N LEU A 42 -17.71 -0.82 -4.06
CA LEU A 42 -18.48 -1.06 -5.28
C LEU A 42 -18.94 -2.52 -5.27
N SER A 43 -20.25 -2.74 -5.34
CA SER A 43 -20.81 -4.09 -5.44
C SER A 43 -20.52 -4.77 -6.79
N GLU A 44 -20.31 -3.97 -7.82
CA GLU A 44 -20.03 -4.42 -9.18
C GLU A 44 -18.98 -3.51 -9.83
N ALA A 45 -17.72 -3.89 -9.71
CA ALA A 45 -16.61 -3.22 -10.40
C ALA A 45 -16.52 -3.72 -11.83
N ASP A 46 -16.59 -2.80 -12.79
CA ASP A 46 -16.35 -3.07 -14.21
C ASP A 46 -14.91 -2.62 -14.55
N LEU A 47 -14.04 -3.59 -14.76
CA LEU A 47 -12.68 -3.39 -15.26
C LEU A 47 -12.58 -3.59 -16.78
N GLY A 48 -13.68 -3.59 -17.52
CA GLY A 48 -13.74 -3.84 -18.95
C GLY A 48 -14.00 -5.32 -19.29
N GLU A 49 -13.36 -5.86 -20.34
CA GLU A 49 -13.64 -7.18 -20.89
C GLU A 49 -13.47 -8.40 -19.96
N LEU A 50 -13.15 -8.22 -18.70
CA LEU A 50 -12.95 -9.31 -17.73
C LEU A 50 -14.24 -10.07 -17.37
N GLY A 51 -15.39 -9.67 -17.93
CA GLY A 51 -16.63 -10.47 -17.98
C GLY A 51 -17.26 -10.87 -16.64
N HIS A 52 -16.60 -10.60 -15.53
CA HIS A 52 -17.08 -10.91 -14.19
C HIS A 52 -17.21 -9.63 -13.37
N ARG A 53 -18.44 -9.24 -13.07
CA ARG A 53 -18.71 -8.22 -12.07
C ARG A 53 -18.22 -8.74 -10.72
N ARG A 54 -17.25 -8.05 -10.15
CA ARG A 54 -16.65 -8.38 -8.86
C ARG A 54 -16.88 -7.25 -7.89
N SER A 55 -17.04 -7.55 -6.62
CA SER A 55 -17.00 -6.53 -5.59
C SER A 55 -15.62 -5.90 -5.52
N ALA A 56 -15.56 -4.58 -5.29
CA ALA A 56 -14.29 -3.89 -5.15
C ALA A 56 -14.30 -2.92 -3.98
N LEU A 57 -13.26 -3.01 -3.16
CA LEU A 57 -12.91 -1.96 -2.21
C LEU A 57 -11.99 -0.96 -2.92
N VAL A 58 -12.49 0.25 -3.10
CA VAL A 58 -11.71 1.36 -3.69
C VAL A 58 -11.05 2.12 -2.57
N ILE A 59 -9.74 2.32 -2.64
CA ILE A 59 -8.97 3.10 -1.67
C ILE A 59 -8.21 4.22 -2.36
N SER A 60 -8.16 5.38 -1.73
CA SER A 60 -7.48 6.57 -2.27
C SER A 60 -6.82 7.37 -1.17
N GLY A 61 -5.69 8.00 -1.48
CA GLY A 61 -4.98 8.90 -0.57
C GLY A 61 -3.54 8.50 -0.32
N GLU A 62 -2.88 9.23 0.57
CA GLU A 62 -1.52 8.95 1.01
C GLU A 62 -1.51 7.80 2.02
N ILE A 63 -0.53 6.91 1.93
CA ILE A 63 -0.36 5.81 2.89
C ILE A 63 0.30 6.39 4.14
N GLY A 64 -0.49 6.61 5.18
CA GLY A 64 -0.03 7.17 6.46
C GLY A 64 0.40 6.10 7.46
N ALA A 65 0.73 6.57 8.67
CA ALA A 65 1.31 5.75 9.74
C ALA A 65 0.37 4.65 10.28
N ALA A 66 -0.96 4.79 10.13
CA ALA A 66 -1.96 3.82 10.59
C ALA A 66 -2.74 3.16 9.45
N SER A 67 -2.33 3.38 8.19
CA SER A 67 -3.08 2.92 7.01
C SER A 67 -3.30 1.42 6.97
N ALA A 68 -2.38 0.59 7.48
CA ALA A 68 -2.57 -0.85 7.52
C ALA A 68 -3.67 -1.28 8.52
N SER A 69 -3.78 -0.61 9.67
CA SER A 69 -4.84 -0.87 10.64
C SER A 69 -6.20 -0.42 10.10
N TRP A 70 -6.25 0.80 9.57
CA TRP A 70 -7.42 1.33 8.89
C TRP A 70 -7.88 0.43 7.74
N PHE A 71 -6.96 -0.05 6.91
CA PHE A 71 -7.27 -0.91 5.76
C PHE A 71 -7.90 -2.25 6.19
N ARG A 72 -7.39 -2.87 7.28
CA ARG A 72 -7.99 -4.10 7.82
C ARG A 72 -9.44 -3.88 8.25
N GLU A 73 -9.73 -2.79 8.97
CA GLU A 73 -11.10 -2.45 9.38
C GLU A 73 -12.01 -2.28 8.15
N ARG A 74 -11.55 -1.54 7.12
CA ARG A 74 -12.33 -1.36 5.89
C ARG A 74 -12.54 -2.66 5.13
N LEU A 75 -11.54 -3.54 5.14
CA LEU A 75 -11.64 -4.85 4.49
C LEU A 75 -12.63 -5.78 5.20
N ASP A 76 -12.62 -5.78 6.55
CA ASP A 76 -13.55 -6.54 7.36
C ASP A 76 -15.01 -6.07 7.13
N GLU A 77 -15.23 -4.76 7.04
CA GLU A 77 -16.55 -4.18 6.72
C GLU A 77 -17.01 -4.48 5.29
N ALA A 78 -16.09 -4.55 4.35
CA ALA A 78 -16.40 -4.78 2.93
C ALA A 78 -16.83 -6.23 2.64
N HIS A 79 -16.53 -7.19 3.50
CA HIS A 79 -16.84 -8.61 3.35
C HIS A 79 -16.42 -9.20 1.99
N LEU A 80 -15.26 -8.79 1.47
CA LEU A 80 -14.75 -9.28 0.21
C LEU A 80 -14.38 -10.77 0.28
N VAL A 81 -14.56 -11.45 -0.85
CA VAL A 81 -14.21 -12.87 -1.00
C VAL A 81 -12.99 -13.02 -1.93
N PRO A 82 -12.29 -14.18 -1.89
CA PRO A 82 -11.17 -14.41 -2.80
C PRO A 82 -11.52 -14.13 -4.27
N GLY A 83 -10.68 -13.37 -4.94
CA GLY A 83 -10.88 -12.91 -6.31
C GLY A 83 -11.60 -11.57 -6.45
N ASP A 84 -12.19 -11.01 -5.39
CA ASP A 84 -12.64 -9.62 -5.38
C ASP A 84 -11.45 -8.67 -5.44
N ILE A 85 -11.70 -7.38 -5.66
CA ILE A 85 -10.68 -6.46 -6.13
C ILE A 85 -10.45 -5.34 -5.11
N VAL A 86 -9.18 -5.01 -4.86
CA VAL A 86 -8.80 -3.72 -4.26
C VAL A 86 -8.36 -2.79 -5.38
N VAL A 87 -9.13 -1.75 -5.63
CA VAL A 87 -8.81 -0.69 -6.59
C VAL A 87 -8.15 0.45 -5.84
N MET A 88 -7.02 0.95 -6.35
CA MET A 88 -6.23 1.95 -5.61
C MET A 88 -5.77 3.11 -6.46
N SER A 89 -5.74 4.29 -5.81
CA SER A 89 -5.19 5.54 -6.34
C SER A 89 -4.41 6.24 -5.23
N SER A 90 -3.07 6.28 -5.32
CA SER A 90 -2.24 6.79 -4.23
C SER A 90 -0.89 7.32 -4.72
N PRO A 91 -0.40 8.42 -4.17
CA PRO A 91 0.98 8.89 -4.40
C PRO A 91 2.03 8.02 -3.68
N GLY A 92 1.62 7.12 -2.78
CA GLY A 92 2.50 6.36 -1.90
C GLY A 92 2.45 6.86 -0.47
N GLY A 93 3.58 6.80 0.23
CA GLY A 93 3.73 7.19 1.63
C GLY A 93 4.56 6.18 2.41
N ASP A 94 4.07 5.71 3.55
CA ASP A 94 4.77 4.80 4.44
C ASP A 94 4.95 3.40 3.81
N LEU A 95 6.22 3.00 3.67
CA LEU A 95 6.59 1.72 3.05
C LEU A 95 6.18 0.50 3.91
N GLU A 96 6.34 0.60 5.22
CA GLU A 96 6.03 -0.51 6.13
C GLU A 96 4.53 -0.78 6.13
N GLN A 97 3.73 0.26 6.22
CA GLN A 97 2.28 0.16 6.12
C GLN A 97 1.83 -0.42 4.77
N ALA A 98 2.46 0.02 3.68
CA ALA A 98 2.17 -0.50 2.33
C ALA A 98 2.47 -2.00 2.20
N VAL A 99 3.61 -2.45 2.73
CA VAL A 99 3.99 -3.88 2.75
C VAL A 99 2.96 -4.69 3.53
N ILE A 100 2.55 -4.21 4.71
CA ILE A 100 1.53 -4.88 5.53
C ILE A 100 0.19 -4.96 4.78
N MET A 101 -0.26 -3.85 4.17
CA MET A 101 -1.49 -3.84 3.36
C MET A 101 -1.43 -4.85 2.22
N GLY A 102 -0.29 -4.92 1.50
CA GLY A 102 -0.11 -5.88 0.43
C GLY A 102 -0.11 -7.34 0.91
N GLU A 103 0.47 -7.63 2.08
CA GLU A 103 0.41 -8.95 2.69
C GLU A 103 -1.03 -9.35 3.09
N VAL A 104 -1.81 -8.40 3.60
CA VAL A 104 -3.24 -8.59 3.92
C VAL A 104 -4.02 -8.92 2.65
N ILE A 105 -3.83 -8.15 1.57
CA ILE A 105 -4.47 -8.40 0.26
C ILE A 105 -4.14 -9.83 -0.23
N ARG A 106 -2.87 -10.22 -0.16
CA ARG A 106 -2.41 -11.56 -0.57
C ARG A 106 -3.05 -12.66 0.27
N ALA A 107 -3.10 -12.48 1.59
CA ALA A 107 -3.66 -13.45 2.51
C ALA A 107 -5.16 -13.69 2.30
N HIS A 108 -5.90 -12.64 1.88
CA HIS A 108 -7.32 -12.76 1.55
C HIS A 108 -7.60 -13.22 0.11
N GLY A 109 -6.54 -13.52 -0.68
CA GLY A 109 -6.71 -13.97 -2.05
C GLY A 109 -7.32 -12.94 -2.99
N LEU A 110 -7.16 -11.64 -2.70
CA LEU A 110 -7.75 -10.55 -3.46
C LEU A 110 -6.91 -10.19 -4.68
N ALA A 111 -7.58 -9.65 -5.68
CA ALA A 111 -6.93 -9.03 -6.83
C ALA A 111 -6.68 -7.53 -6.58
N THR A 112 -5.82 -6.92 -7.39
CA THR A 112 -5.54 -5.48 -7.33
C THR A 112 -5.65 -4.82 -8.69
N ALA A 113 -6.06 -3.54 -8.71
CA ALA A 113 -6.08 -2.71 -9.90
C ALA A 113 -5.72 -1.25 -9.54
N VAL A 114 -5.13 -0.52 -10.48
CA VAL A 114 -4.91 0.92 -10.32
C VAL A 114 -6.05 1.68 -10.98
N GLY A 115 -6.74 2.51 -10.22
CA GLY A 115 -7.87 3.29 -10.72
C GLY A 115 -8.49 4.16 -9.64
N ALA A 116 -9.31 5.11 -10.06
CA ALA A 116 -10.17 5.92 -9.20
C ALA A 116 -11.62 5.77 -9.64
N VAL A 117 -12.57 6.02 -8.75
CA VAL A 117 -14.01 5.93 -9.07
C VAL A 117 -14.57 7.32 -9.28
N ASP A 118 -15.28 7.51 -10.38
CA ASP A 118 -16.00 8.75 -10.64
C ASP A 118 -17.36 8.79 -9.91
N GLY A 119 -18.03 9.95 -9.98
CA GLY A 119 -19.33 10.14 -9.34
C GLY A 119 -20.46 9.22 -9.84
N ALA A 120 -20.24 8.50 -10.94
CA ALA A 120 -21.16 7.49 -11.49
C ALA A 120 -20.79 6.04 -11.07
N GLY A 121 -19.77 5.86 -10.23
CA GLY A 121 -19.31 4.56 -9.78
C GLY A 121 -18.42 3.82 -10.81
N LYS A 122 -17.99 4.50 -11.88
CA LYS A 122 -17.14 3.90 -12.91
C LYS A 122 -15.66 4.05 -12.59
N ILE A 123 -14.89 2.96 -12.77
CA ILE A 123 -13.44 2.99 -12.62
C ILE A 123 -12.82 3.78 -13.78
N ARG A 124 -12.00 4.77 -13.42
CA ARG A 124 -11.23 5.61 -14.31
C ARG A 124 -9.74 5.38 -14.14
N PRO A 125 -8.94 5.62 -15.16
CA PRO A 125 -7.48 5.55 -15.03
C PRO A 125 -6.97 6.47 -13.90
N SER A 126 -5.96 5.99 -13.18
CA SER A 126 -5.32 6.72 -12.10
C SER A 126 -3.85 6.31 -11.97
N HIS A 127 -3.22 6.66 -10.86
CA HIS A 127 -1.82 6.35 -10.61
C HIS A 127 -1.64 5.66 -9.24
N CYS A 128 -0.60 4.84 -9.18
CA CYS A 128 -0.13 4.23 -7.94
C CYS A 128 1.40 4.35 -7.94
N ALA A 129 1.92 5.24 -7.09
CA ALA A 129 3.33 5.59 -7.06
C ALA A 129 4.00 5.21 -5.75
N SER A 130 5.33 5.05 -5.77
CA SER A 130 6.15 4.84 -4.57
C SER A 130 5.65 3.64 -3.74
N ALA A 131 5.39 3.84 -2.44
CA ALA A 131 4.91 2.79 -1.53
C ALA A 131 3.60 2.12 -2.00
N CYS A 132 2.74 2.81 -2.75
CA CYS A 132 1.52 2.23 -3.31
C CYS A 132 1.78 0.98 -4.18
N VAL A 133 2.91 0.95 -4.89
CA VAL A 133 3.25 -0.19 -5.77
C VAL A 133 3.41 -1.49 -4.97
N PHE A 134 3.82 -1.41 -3.70
CA PHE A 134 3.88 -2.57 -2.81
C PHE A 134 2.49 -3.07 -2.43
N VAL A 135 1.54 -2.17 -2.16
CA VAL A 135 0.14 -2.56 -1.94
C VAL A 135 -0.41 -3.28 -3.17
N TYR A 136 -0.18 -2.71 -4.37
CA TYR A 136 -0.59 -3.29 -5.64
C TYR A 136 0.03 -4.67 -5.88
N ALA A 137 1.32 -4.85 -5.58
CA ALA A 137 2.02 -6.13 -5.74
C ALA A 137 1.43 -7.24 -4.87
N GLY A 138 0.71 -6.91 -3.80
CA GLY A 138 0.01 -7.87 -2.94
C GLY A 138 -1.07 -8.68 -3.65
N GLY A 139 -1.68 -8.17 -4.72
CA GLY A 139 -2.73 -8.88 -5.45
C GLY A 139 -2.32 -10.25 -5.98
N VAL A 140 -3.19 -11.26 -5.83
CA VAL A 140 -2.98 -12.59 -6.47
C VAL A 140 -3.09 -12.49 -7.99
N THR A 141 -4.01 -11.64 -8.46
CA THR A 141 -4.09 -11.15 -9.83
C THR A 141 -3.92 -9.64 -9.79
N ARG A 142 -3.08 -9.10 -10.66
CA ARG A 142 -2.75 -7.68 -10.72
C ARG A 142 -3.14 -7.13 -12.08
N PHE A 143 -4.26 -6.40 -12.11
CA PHE A 143 -4.86 -5.90 -13.34
C PHE A 143 -4.19 -4.63 -13.83
N GLY A 144 -3.71 -4.63 -15.07
CA GLY A 144 -3.17 -3.47 -15.76
C GLY A 144 -4.27 -2.68 -16.45
N VAL A 145 -4.94 -1.77 -15.75
CA VAL A 145 -6.02 -0.94 -16.31
C VAL A 145 -5.45 0.06 -17.33
N PRO A 146 -6.00 0.10 -18.57
CA PRO A 146 -5.53 1.04 -19.58
C PRO A 146 -5.57 2.49 -19.14
N GLY A 147 -4.47 3.21 -19.37
CA GLY A 147 -4.31 4.60 -18.95
C GLY A 147 -3.90 4.80 -17.48
N SER A 148 -3.96 3.75 -16.66
CA SER A 148 -3.43 3.81 -15.30
C SER A 148 -1.91 3.60 -15.29
N GLN A 149 -1.24 4.17 -14.29
CA GLN A 149 0.21 4.22 -14.23
C GLN A 149 0.74 3.68 -12.90
N LEU A 150 1.84 2.94 -12.97
CA LEU A 150 2.64 2.48 -11.83
C LEU A 150 3.95 3.27 -11.82
N GLY A 151 4.26 3.91 -10.71
CA GLY A 151 5.43 4.79 -10.59
C GLY A 151 6.39 4.33 -9.50
N VAL A 152 7.67 4.24 -9.82
CA VAL A 152 8.72 3.85 -8.88
C VAL A 152 9.82 4.90 -8.81
N HIS A 153 10.45 5.02 -7.67
CA HIS A 153 11.65 5.83 -7.45
C HIS A 153 12.49 5.22 -6.34
N ARG A 154 13.74 5.66 -6.22
CA ARG A 154 14.56 5.24 -5.08
C ARG A 154 13.95 5.76 -3.78
N PHE A 155 14.00 4.95 -2.74
CA PHE A 155 13.60 5.40 -1.42
C PHE A 155 14.67 6.30 -0.81
N VAL A 156 14.24 7.23 0.04
CA VAL A 156 15.12 8.13 0.79
C VAL A 156 14.81 7.92 2.27
N SER A 157 15.84 7.64 3.07
CA SER A 157 15.69 7.62 4.53
C SER A 157 15.68 9.06 5.04
N ASN A 158 14.66 9.41 5.79
CA ASN A 158 14.54 10.72 6.47
C ASN A 158 15.05 10.67 7.91
N ALA A 159 15.66 9.57 8.35
CA ALA A 159 16.13 9.42 9.73
C ALA A 159 17.47 10.18 9.93
N PRO A 160 17.52 11.18 10.83
CA PRO A 160 18.64 12.11 10.90
C PRO A 160 19.94 11.57 11.51
N ASP A 161 19.95 10.43 12.21
CA ASP A 161 21.10 9.97 13.01
C ASP A 161 21.39 8.46 12.91
N THR A 162 20.85 7.78 11.90
CA THR A 162 21.09 6.36 11.72
C THR A 162 22.23 6.14 10.72
N ASP A 163 22.93 5.00 10.84
CA ASP A 163 23.83 4.52 9.82
C ASP A 163 23.03 4.35 8.50
N ALA A 164 23.07 5.38 7.65
CA ALA A 164 22.30 5.44 6.41
C ALA A 164 22.60 4.27 5.47
N VAL A 165 23.80 3.70 5.56
CA VAL A 165 24.20 2.52 4.78
C VAL A 165 23.48 1.29 5.30
N ALA A 166 23.49 1.06 6.60
CA ALA A 166 22.81 -0.09 7.21
C ALA A 166 21.29 -0.02 6.99
N GLU A 167 20.70 1.18 7.09
CA GLU A 167 19.28 1.39 6.83
C GLU A 167 18.93 1.12 5.36
N THR A 168 19.74 1.62 4.43
CA THR A 168 19.58 1.36 2.99
C THR A 168 19.65 -0.13 2.68
N GLN A 169 20.61 -0.85 3.25
CA GLN A 169 20.76 -2.30 3.07
C GLN A 169 19.54 -3.06 3.63
N ARG A 170 19.07 -2.70 4.82
CA ARG A 170 17.90 -3.32 5.45
C ARG A 170 16.66 -3.13 4.59
N THR A 171 16.37 -1.90 4.20
CA THR A 171 15.20 -1.56 3.37
C THR A 171 15.27 -2.23 2.01
N THR A 172 16.44 -2.25 1.37
CA THR A 172 16.63 -2.99 0.10
C THR A 172 16.35 -4.48 0.28
N GLY A 173 16.86 -5.09 1.35
CA GLY A 173 16.62 -6.49 1.69
C GLY A 173 15.13 -6.79 1.90
N GLN A 174 14.42 -5.92 2.60
CA GLN A 174 12.97 -6.03 2.80
C GLN A 174 12.20 -5.96 1.47
N ILE A 175 12.53 -4.99 0.61
CA ILE A 175 11.91 -4.83 -0.71
C ILE A 175 12.14 -6.07 -1.57
N LEU A 176 13.39 -6.55 -1.66
CA LEU A 176 13.73 -7.76 -2.43
C LEU A 176 12.95 -8.98 -1.93
N SER A 177 12.91 -9.18 -0.62
CA SER A 177 12.19 -10.30 0.00
C SER A 177 10.70 -10.22 -0.26
N TYR A 178 10.10 -9.04 -0.06
CA TYR A 178 8.68 -8.81 -0.27
C TYR A 178 8.29 -9.03 -1.75
N MET A 179 8.99 -8.39 -2.69
CA MET A 179 8.67 -8.52 -4.11
C MET A 179 8.82 -9.97 -4.60
N THR A 180 9.85 -10.68 -4.13
CA THR A 180 10.02 -12.11 -4.41
C THR A 180 8.84 -12.93 -3.88
N LYS A 181 8.40 -12.67 -2.65
CA LYS A 181 7.21 -13.30 -2.04
C LYS A 181 5.94 -13.03 -2.84
N MET A 182 5.81 -11.84 -3.42
CA MET A 182 4.67 -11.46 -4.27
C MET A 182 4.80 -11.96 -5.72
N GLY A 183 5.87 -12.67 -6.05
CA GLY A 183 6.10 -13.23 -7.38
C GLY A 183 6.47 -12.18 -8.43
N VAL A 184 6.97 -11.01 -8.00
CA VAL A 184 7.54 -9.97 -8.87
C VAL A 184 9.03 -10.23 -9.04
N SER A 185 9.60 -9.98 -10.23
CA SER A 185 11.05 -10.02 -10.46
C SER A 185 11.72 -8.91 -9.63
N SER A 186 12.19 -9.29 -8.45
CA SER A 186 12.72 -8.35 -7.46
C SER A 186 13.96 -7.61 -7.95
N SER A 187 14.83 -8.27 -8.71
CA SER A 187 16.03 -7.63 -9.30
C SER A 187 15.65 -6.56 -10.32
N SER A 188 14.77 -6.87 -11.28
CA SER A 188 14.30 -5.90 -12.29
C SER A 188 13.53 -4.75 -11.65
N PHE A 189 12.77 -5.03 -10.58
CA PHE A 189 12.05 -4.01 -9.83
C PHE A 189 13.00 -3.05 -9.12
N VAL A 190 14.00 -3.56 -8.40
CA VAL A 190 15.01 -2.74 -7.71
C VAL A 190 15.84 -1.94 -8.70
N GLU A 191 16.22 -2.52 -9.86
CA GLU A 191 16.90 -1.80 -10.93
C GLU A 191 16.06 -0.62 -11.44
N ALA A 192 14.77 -0.86 -11.73
CA ALA A 192 13.86 0.21 -12.16
C ALA A 192 13.69 1.31 -11.11
N MET A 193 13.62 0.93 -9.84
CA MET A 193 13.46 1.85 -8.72
C MET A 193 14.73 2.67 -8.44
N SER A 194 15.91 2.07 -8.57
CA SER A 194 17.20 2.74 -8.25
C SER A 194 17.65 3.74 -9.31
N ALA A 195 17.07 3.69 -10.53
CA ALA A 195 17.51 4.46 -11.67
C ALA A 195 17.32 5.98 -11.52
N THR A 196 16.40 6.44 -10.67
CA THR A 196 16.07 7.86 -10.55
C THR A 196 15.60 8.25 -9.15
N SER A 197 15.80 9.53 -8.78
CA SER A 197 15.19 10.15 -7.59
C SER A 197 13.76 10.58 -7.85
N ASP A 198 13.43 10.93 -9.10
CA ASP A 198 12.08 11.29 -9.51
C ASP A 198 11.25 10.05 -9.79
N ILE A 199 9.93 10.20 -9.85
CA ILE A 199 9.05 9.08 -10.17
C ILE A 199 9.27 8.66 -11.63
N ARG A 200 9.72 7.42 -11.82
CA ARG A 200 9.75 6.75 -13.10
C ARG A 200 8.42 6.01 -13.29
N TRP A 201 7.65 6.43 -14.24
CA TRP A 201 6.43 5.74 -14.65
C TRP A 201 6.81 4.53 -15.50
N LEU A 202 6.39 3.36 -15.05
CA LEU A 202 6.64 2.10 -15.76
C LEU A 202 5.72 1.99 -16.96
N ASP A 203 6.26 1.62 -18.11
CA ASP A 203 5.40 1.20 -19.20
C ASP A 203 4.80 -0.18 -18.93
N VAL A 204 3.71 -0.51 -19.62
CA VAL A 204 3.00 -1.78 -19.44
C VAL A 204 3.88 -2.98 -19.79
N LYS A 205 4.79 -2.82 -20.76
CA LYS A 205 5.71 -3.88 -21.20
C LYS A 205 6.71 -4.20 -20.10
N ASP A 206 7.33 -3.20 -19.51
CA ASP A 206 8.30 -3.36 -18.40
C ASP A 206 7.61 -3.93 -17.16
N ALA A 207 6.44 -3.39 -16.79
CA ALA A 207 5.67 -3.88 -15.66
C ALA A 207 5.24 -5.34 -15.81
N ARG A 208 4.92 -5.79 -17.05
CA ARG A 208 4.63 -7.19 -17.35
C ARG A 208 5.89 -8.05 -17.34
N ALA A 209 6.99 -7.57 -17.92
CA ALA A 209 8.25 -8.31 -17.97
C ALA A 209 8.78 -8.66 -16.57
N MET A 210 8.60 -7.76 -15.61
CA MET A 210 8.94 -8.03 -14.20
C MET A 210 7.82 -8.74 -13.42
N ASN A 211 6.74 -9.16 -14.09
CA ASN A 211 5.56 -9.79 -13.47
C ASN A 211 4.88 -8.90 -12.39
N LEU A 212 5.00 -7.58 -12.51
CA LEU A 212 4.27 -6.64 -11.65
C LEU A 212 2.79 -6.55 -12.10
N ILE A 213 2.51 -6.54 -13.40
CA ILE A 213 1.18 -6.76 -13.98
C ILE A 213 1.08 -8.22 -14.41
N THR A 214 0.07 -8.95 -13.93
CA THR A 214 -0.16 -10.36 -14.29
C THR A 214 -1.27 -10.54 -15.31
N ASP A 215 -2.26 -9.64 -15.32
CA ASP A 215 -3.40 -9.68 -16.25
C ASP A 215 -3.67 -8.28 -16.81
N PRO A 216 -3.22 -7.99 -18.04
CA PRO A 216 -3.50 -6.71 -18.68
C PRO A 216 -4.96 -6.67 -19.16
N VAL A 217 -5.73 -5.73 -18.63
CA VAL A 217 -7.03 -5.38 -19.18
C VAL A 217 -6.83 -4.77 -20.58
N ARG A 218 -7.53 -5.27 -21.59
CA ARG A 218 -7.45 -4.71 -22.94
C ARG A 218 -8.21 -3.38 -23.00
N ALA A 219 -7.64 -2.39 -23.68
CA ALA A 219 -8.39 -1.19 -24.05
C ALA A 219 -9.51 -1.57 -25.04
N GLN A 220 -10.71 -1.10 -24.78
CA GLN A 220 -11.80 -1.18 -25.75
C GLN A 220 -11.58 -0.15 -26.85
#